data_6690e7d87eb8485f86a102eaf3fc0f74
#
_entry.id   6690e7d87eb8485f86a102eaf3fc0f74
#
_cell.length_a   1.000
_cell.length_b   1.000
_cell.length_c   1.000
_cell.angle_alpha   90.00
_cell.angle_beta   90.00
_cell.angle_gamma   90.00
#
_symmetry.space_group_name_H-M   'P 1'
#
loop_
_entity.id
_entity.type
_entity.pdbx_description
1 polymer ?
#
loop_
_entity_poly.entity_id
_entity_poly.type
_entity_poly.pdbx_seq_one_letter_code
_entity_poly.pdbx_strand_id
1 'polypeptide(L)'
;MWLEVPIKVDIYFMNHLLASKLVWHSLSWASKFLVSYGILMLMALILTYLWSLNDHRLIRDVGVWVKPMKFMAATSLFALTTVWVLKVANSNVEHSQVFVWITALLISTSLFEVAYISYQASQGAASHYNVSDPFHAFMFGVMAIAAVGLTASQAWLAWEIWKEPRGAGMPVETLGVIIGLVLTFVLSTFSGFMLGGNQAPAGQGLPIVGWHFYKDIRPAHFLGVHAQQLIPLWGLIASNFMGAFAHSGLIAGSLAYVVLWGISTWLSI
;
A
#
# COMPACT_ATOMS: atom_id res chain seq x y z
N MET A 1 -22.29 49.58 3.60
CA MET A 1 -21.08 49.23 2.88
C MET A 1 -20.91 47.70 3.04
N TRP A 2 -21.56 46.93 2.14
CA TRP A 2 -21.52 45.48 2.16
C TRP A 2 -20.31 45.06 1.31
N LEU A 3 -19.35 44.37 1.94
CA LEU A 3 -18.18 43.80 1.27
C LEU A 3 -18.65 42.63 0.40
N GLU A 4 -18.56 42.80 -0.92
CA GLU A 4 -18.65 41.68 -1.85
C GLU A 4 -17.40 40.81 -1.64
N VAL A 5 -17.63 39.61 -1.09
CA VAL A 5 -16.62 38.54 -1.07
C VAL A 5 -16.60 37.94 -2.49
N PRO A 6 -15.53 38.08 -3.26
CA PRO A 6 -15.53 37.59 -4.65
C PRO A 6 -15.57 36.06 -4.63
N ILE A 7 -16.51 35.51 -5.41
CA ILE A 7 -16.69 34.08 -5.73
C ILE A 7 -15.46 33.56 -6.50
N LYS A 8 -14.31 33.42 -5.82
CA LYS A 8 -13.13 32.75 -6.36
C LYS A 8 -13.11 31.23 -6.11
N VAL A 9 -14.00 30.77 -5.22
CA VAL A 9 -14.04 29.36 -4.82
C VAL A 9 -14.58 28.46 -5.93
N ASP A 10 -15.56 28.91 -6.71
CA ASP A 10 -16.20 28.10 -7.73
C ASP A 10 -15.33 27.81 -8.97
N ILE A 11 -14.47 28.75 -9.34
CA ILE A 11 -13.56 28.58 -10.50
C ILE A 11 -12.45 27.56 -10.16
N TYR A 12 -11.93 27.58 -8.94
CA TYR A 12 -10.93 26.61 -8.47
C TYR A 12 -11.51 25.20 -8.41
N PHE A 13 -12.72 25.04 -7.87
CA PHE A 13 -13.41 23.76 -7.77
C PHE A 13 -13.77 23.21 -9.16
N MET A 14 -14.26 24.06 -10.05
CA MET A 14 -14.61 23.68 -11.43
C MET A 14 -13.36 23.32 -12.27
N ASN A 15 -12.25 24.04 -12.10
CA ASN A 15 -10.99 23.69 -12.73
C ASN A 15 -10.42 22.35 -12.19
N HIS A 16 -10.57 22.07 -10.90
CA HIS A 16 -10.20 20.77 -10.32
C HIS A 16 -11.07 19.62 -10.85
N LEU A 17 -12.37 19.82 -11.03
CA LEU A 17 -13.28 18.83 -11.63
C LEU A 17 -12.98 18.57 -13.10
N LEU A 18 -12.67 19.61 -13.88
CA LEU A 18 -12.25 19.48 -15.27
C LEU A 18 -10.88 18.82 -15.39
N ALA A 19 -9.94 19.17 -14.52
CA ALA A 19 -8.64 18.50 -14.44
C ALA A 19 -8.77 17.02 -14.05
N SER A 20 -9.66 16.67 -13.12
CA SER A 20 -9.90 15.28 -12.74
C SER A 20 -10.51 14.46 -13.87
N LYS A 21 -11.42 15.02 -14.65
CA LYS A 21 -11.97 14.37 -15.86
C LYS A 21 -10.90 14.15 -16.92
N LEU A 22 -10.06 15.16 -17.18
CA LEU A 22 -8.93 15.05 -18.12
C LEU A 22 -7.94 13.98 -17.66
N VAL A 23 -7.60 13.92 -16.38
CA VAL A 23 -6.73 12.88 -15.80
C VAL A 23 -7.35 11.49 -15.97
N TRP A 24 -8.64 11.30 -15.68
CA TRP A 24 -9.30 10.01 -15.86
C TRP A 24 -9.26 9.52 -17.30
N HIS A 25 -9.51 10.41 -18.27
CA HIS A 25 -9.48 10.05 -19.69
C HIS A 25 -8.08 9.67 -20.19
N SER A 26 -7.03 10.25 -19.61
CA SER A 26 -5.63 9.96 -19.97
C SER A 26 -5.10 8.65 -19.38
N LEU A 27 -5.77 8.06 -18.38
CA LEU A 27 -5.36 6.80 -17.78
C LEU A 27 -5.56 5.63 -18.75
N SER A 28 -4.62 4.68 -18.73
CA SER A 28 -4.81 3.38 -19.36
C SER A 28 -6.02 2.64 -18.75
N TRP A 29 -6.55 1.65 -19.45
CA TRP A 29 -7.65 0.85 -18.90
C TRP A 29 -7.20 0.08 -17.63
N ALA A 30 -5.94 -0.40 -17.59
CA ALA A 30 -5.39 -1.08 -16.41
C ALA A 30 -5.31 -0.13 -15.20
N SER A 31 -4.86 1.12 -15.39
CA SER A 31 -4.90 2.16 -14.35
C SER A 31 -6.32 2.45 -13.89
N LYS A 32 -7.28 2.53 -14.81
CA LYS A 32 -8.71 2.69 -14.47
C LYS A 32 -9.23 1.54 -13.62
N PHE A 33 -8.83 0.30 -13.93
CA PHE A 33 -9.16 -0.87 -13.11
C PHE A 33 -8.58 -0.76 -11.70
N LEU A 34 -7.31 -0.35 -11.55
CA LEU A 34 -6.70 -0.15 -10.23
C LEU A 34 -7.39 0.94 -9.42
N VAL A 35 -7.73 2.07 -10.05
CA VAL A 35 -8.46 3.15 -9.36
C VAL A 35 -9.86 2.66 -8.95
N SER A 36 -10.58 1.99 -9.86
CA SER A 36 -11.91 1.42 -9.56
C SER A 36 -11.84 0.39 -8.43
N TYR A 37 -10.83 -0.47 -8.43
CA TYR A 37 -10.58 -1.43 -7.37
C TYR A 37 -10.27 -0.72 -6.03
N GLY A 38 -9.43 0.31 -6.03
CA GLY A 38 -9.15 1.12 -4.84
C GLY A 38 -10.42 1.74 -4.27
N ILE A 39 -11.28 2.32 -5.11
CA ILE A 39 -12.57 2.88 -4.70
C ILE A 39 -13.49 1.79 -4.15
N LEU A 40 -13.57 0.63 -4.81
CA LEU A 40 -14.35 -0.52 -4.33
C LEU A 40 -13.92 -0.95 -2.93
N MET A 41 -12.60 -1.01 -2.67
CA MET A 41 -12.07 -1.35 -1.34
C MET A 41 -12.41 -0.29 -0.30
N LEU A 42 -12.42 1.00 -0.64
CA LEU A 42 -12.89 2.05 0.28
C LEU A 42 -14.38 1.93 0.56
N MET A 43 -15.20 1.64 -0.43
CA MET A 43 -16.63 1.40 -0.21
C MET A 43 -16.86 0.17 0.68
N ALA A 44 -16.12 -0.92 0.41
CA ALA A 44 -16.17 -2.13 1.24
C ALA A 44 -15.75 -1.83 2.69
N LEU A 45 -14.71 -1.02 2.90
CA LEU A 45 -14.29 -0.54 4.22
C LEU A 45 -15.43 0.17 4.97
N ILE A 46 -16.09 1.13 4.30
CA ILE A 46 -17.19 1.91 4.91
C ILE A 46 -18.35 0.98 5.28
N LEU A 47 -18.76 0.09 4.37
CA LEU A 47 -19.83 -0.85 4.62
C LEU A 47 -19.48 -1.84 5.76
N THR A 48 -18.25 -2.33 5.80
CA THR A 48 -17.76 -3.21 6.87
C THR A 48 -17.70 -2.48 8.21
N TYR A 49 -17.32 -1.19 8.21
CA TYR A 49 -17.36 -0.36 9.42
C TYR A 49 -18.79 -0.21 9.95
N LEU A 50 -19.76 0.14 9.11
CA LEU A 50 -21.16 0.24 9.50
C LEU A 50 -21.72 -1.10 10.02
N TRP A 51 -21.34 -2.21 9.38
CA TRP A 51 -21.70 -3.55 9.85
C TRP A 51 -21.10 -3.86 11.22
N SER A 52 -19.84 -3.49 11.45
CA SER A 52 -19.10 -3.75 12.68
C SER A 52 -19.71 -3.07 13.91
N LEU A 53 -20.52 -2.00 13.73
CA LEU A 53 -21.21 -1.31 14.83
C LEU A 53 -22.25 -2.21 15.53
N ASN A 54 -22.73 -3.27 14.84
CA ASN A 54 -23.72 -4.21 15.35
C ASN A 54 -23.15 -5.60 15.64
N ASP A 55 -21.85 -5.83 15.40
CA ASP A 55 -21.19 -7.11 15.61
C ASP A 55 -20.07 -6.99 16.64
N HIS A 56 -20.35 -7.39 17.86
CA HIS A 56 -19.47 -7.26 19.02
C HIS A 56 -18.56 -8.48 19.25
N ARG A 57 -18.53 -9.46 18.32
CA ARG A 57 -17.67 -10.63 18.43
C ARG A 57 -16.20 -10.23 18.39
N LEU A 58 -15.39 -10.95 19.16
CA LEU A 58 -13.95 -10.70 19.27
C LEU A 58 -13.15 -11.91 18.79
N ILE A 59 -11.98 -11.65 18.20
CA ILE A 59 -10.92 -12.62 17.96
C ILE A 59 -9.67 -12.11 18.67
N ARG A 60 -9.20 -12.82 19.69
CA ARG A 60 -8.04 -12.41 20.51
C ARG A 60 -8.20 -11.01 21.09
N ASP A 61 -9.37 -10.70 21.64
CA ASP A 61 -9.74 -9.41 22.27
C ASP A 61 -9.79 -8.20 21.31
N VAL A 62 -9.84 -8.46 19.99
CA VAL A 62 -9.98 -7.44 18.96
C VAL A 62 -11.25 -7.73 18.13
N GLY A 63 -12.02 -6.71 17.80
CA GLY A 63 -13.23 -6.86 16.99
C GLY A 63 -12.98 -7.62 15.69
N VAL A 64 -13.85 -8.58 15.37
CA VAL A 64 -13.65 -9.51 14.22
C VAL A 64 -13.44 -8.79 12.90
N TRP A 65 -14.06 -7.61 12.71
CA TRP A 65 -14.00 -6.83 11.46
C TRP A 65 -12.80 -5.87 11.37
N VAL A 66 -12.04 -5.69 12.46
CA VAL A 66 -10.87 -4.76 12.46
C VAL A 66 -9.82 -5.18 11.44
N LYS A 67 -9.53 -6.48 11.33
CA LYS A 67 -8.54 -6.98 10.37
C LYS A 67 -9.01 -6.85 8.92
N PRO A 68 -10.22 -7.27 8.52
CA PRO A 68 -10.77 -6.98 7.19
C PRO A 68 -10.68 -5.51 6.81
N MET A 69 -11.10 -4.59 7.68
CA MET A 69 -11.06 -3.15 7.42
C MET A 69 -9.64 -2.63 7.16
N LYS A 70 -8.65 -3.09 7.93
CA LYS A 70 -7.24 -2.73 7.71
C LYS A 70 -6.73 -3.21 6.35
N PHE A 71 -7.11 -4.40 5.93
CA PHE A 71 -6.72 -4.94 4.62
C PHE A 71 -7.42 -4.19 3.48
N MET A 72 -8.70 -3.86 3.61
CA MET A 72 -9.43 -3.03 2.63
C MET A 72 -8.77 -1.66 2.47
N ALA A 73 -8.43 -0.99 3.57
CA ALA A 73 -7.72 0.29 3.55
C ALA A 73 -6.34 0.17 2.90
N ALA A 74 -5.55 -0.84 3.30
CA ALA A 74 -4.20 -1.05 2.78
C ALA A 74 -4.19 -1.37 1.29
N THR A 75 -5.06 -2.27 0.82
CA THR A 75 -5.14 -2.65 -0.60
C THR A 75 -5.68 -1.53 -1.47
N SER A 76 -6.61 -0.71 -0.96
CA SER A 76 -7.04 0.52 -1.62
C SER A 76 -5.85 1.47 -1.83
N LEU A 77 -5.15 1.80 -0.74
CA LEU A 77 -3.99 2.69 -0.80
C LEU A 77 -2.91 2.13 -1.73
N PHE A 78 -2.67 0.82 -1.69
CA PHE A 78 -1.68 0.14 -2.52
C PHE A 78 -2.01 0.30 -4.02
N ALA A 79 -3.26 0.03 -4.42
CA ALA A 79 -3.72 0.15 -5.81
C ALA A 79 -3.65 1.60 -6.32
N LEU A 80 -4.11 2.57 -5.51
CA LEU A 80 -4.07 3.99 -5.87
C LEU A 80 -2.63 4.51 -5.98
N THR A 81 -1.75 4.07 -5.06
CA THR A 81 -0.33 4.40 -5.11
C THR A 81 0.33 3.86 -6.38
N THR A 82 0.00 2.65 -6.82
CA THR A 82 0.56 2.05 -8.04
C THR A 82 0.30 2.92 -9.27
N VAL A 83 -0.89 3.53 -9.37
CA VAL A 83 -1.20 4.48 -10.45
C VAL A 83 -0.45 5.81 -10.26
N TRP A 84 -0.38 6.30 -9.03
CA TRP A 84 0.29 7.56 -8.70
C TRP A 84 1.79 7.52 -9.02
N VAL A 85 2.50 6.44 -8.64
CA VAL A 85 3.94 6.33 -8.88
C VAL A 85 4.31 6.30 -10.36
N LEU A 86 3.44 5.75 -11.23
CA LEU A 86 3.63 5.81 -12.69
C LEU A 86 3.61 7.26 -13.21
N LYS A 87 2.74 8.10 -12.66
CA LYS A 87 2.69 9.53 -13.00
C LYS A 87 3.91 10.27 -12.46
N VAL A 88 4.34 9.97 -11.23
CA VAL A 88 5.57 10.55 -10.64
C VAL A 88 6.80 10.17 -11.46
N ALA A 89 6.90 8.92 -11.91
CA ALA A 89 8.01 8.44 -12.73
C ALA A 89 7.94 8.93 -14.19
N ASN A 90 6.84 9.57 -14.60
CA ASN A 90 6.55 9.89 -15.99
C ASN A 90 6.80 8.70 -16.93
N SER A 91 6.26 7.53 -16.55
CA SER A 91 6.55 6.25 -17.16
C SER A 91 5.50 5.85 -18.19
N ASN A 92 5.94 5.36 -19.35
CA ASN A 92 5.09 4.83 -20.42
C ASN A 92 4.68 3.36 -20.15
N VAL A 93 5.23 2.71 -19.12
CA VAL A 93 4.86 1.34 -18.71
C VAL A 93 3.35 1.20 -18.52
N GLU A 94 2.67 2.27 -18.11
CA GLU A 94 1.22 2.33 -17.94
C GLU A 94 0.43 1.82 -19.17
N HIS A 95 0.96 2.02 -20.38
CA HIS A 95 0.31 1.64 -21.64
C HIS A 95 0.81 0.30 -22.21
N SER A 96 1.64 -0.42 -21.46
CA SER A 96 2.21 -1.70 -21.89
C SER A 96 1.33 -2.89 -21.51
N GLN A 97 1.44 -4.00 -22.27
CA GLN A 97 0.81 -5.26 -21.92
C GLN A 97 1.33 -5.83 -20.60
N VAL A 98 2.58 -5.53 -20.24
CA VAL A 98 3.17 -5.99 -18.98
C VAL A 98 2.46 -5.37 -17.79
N PHE A 99 2.08 -4.08 -17.89
CA PHE A 99 1.33 -3.42 -16.82
C PHE A 99 -0.06 -4.05 -16.58
N VAL A 100 -0.68 -4.60 -17.63
CA VAL A 100 -1.91 -5.41 -17.50
C VAL A 100 -1.68 -6.62 -16.60
N TRP A 101 -0.58 -7.34 -16.80
CA TRP A 101 -0.24 -8.51 -15.97
C TRP A 101 0.13 -8.14 -14.54
N ILE A 102 0.86 -7.04 -14.36
CA ILE A 102 1.16 -6.48 -13.03
C ILE A 102 -0.14 -6.12 -12.30
N THR A 103 -1.08 -5.46 -12.97
CA THR A 103 -2.39 -5.10 -12.44
C THR A 103 -3.21 -6.35 -12.08
N ALA A 104 -3.23 -7.36 -12.95
CA ALA A 104 -3.94 -8.61 -12.70
C ALA A 104 -3.36 -9.34 -11.47
N LEU A 105 -2.04 -9.41 -11.34
CA LEU A 105 -1.37 -10.01 -10.19
C LEU A 105 -1.72 -9.25 -8.89
N LEU A 106 -1.63 -7.92 -8.89
CA LEU A 106 -1.94 -7.07 -7.75
C LEU A 106 -3.40 -7.27 -7.30
N ILE A 107 -4.36 -7.16 -8.23
CA ILE A 107 -5.78 -7.24 -7.90
C ILE A 107 -6.15 -8.66 -7.44
N SER A 108 -5.69 -9.70 -8.14
CA SER A 108 -6.06 -11.09 -7.80
C SER A 108 -5.54 -11.48 -6.42
N THR A 109 -4.28 -11.15 -6.10
CA THR A 109 -3.68 -11.50 -4.81
C THR A 109 -4.30 -10.71 -3.67
N SER A 110 -4.47 -9.38 -3.82
CA SER A 110 -5.07 -8.54 -2.78
C SER A 110 -6.56 -8.83 -2.57
N LEU A 111 -7.32 -9.08 -3.63
CA LEU A 111 -8.73 -9.46 -3.53
C LEU A 111 -8.91 -10.80 -2.83
N PHE A 112 -8.05 -11.79 -3.16
CA PHE A 112 -8.03 -13.08 -2.48
C PHE A 112 -7.80 -12.91 -0.96
N GLU A 113 -6.79 -12.11 -0.58
CA GLU A 113 -6.50 -11.80 0.83
C GLU A 113 -7.72 -11.19 1.53
N VAL A 114 -8.28 -10.11 0.97
CA VAL A 114 -9.43 -9.41 1.56
C VAL A 114 -10.63 -10.35 1.67
N ALA A 115 -10.92 -11.13 0.61
CA ALA A 115 -12.06 -12.05 0.60
C ALA A 115 -11.92 -13.14 1.67
N TYR A 116 -10.75 -13.80 1.75
CA TYR A 116 -10.54 -14.85 2.73
C TYR A 116 -10.54 -14.33 4.17
N ILE A 117 -9.90 -13.17 4.43
CA ILE A 117 -9.90 -12.53 5.75
C ILE A 117 -11.33 -12.16 6.17
N SER A 118 -12.13 -11.60 5.24
CA SER A 118 -13.51 -11.22 5.52
C SER A 118 -14.40 -12.43 5.74
N TYR A 119 -14.21 -13.51 4.98
CA TYR A 119 -14.91 -14.77 5.17
C TYR A 119 -14.62 -15.35 6.56
N GLN A 120 -13.35 -15.45 6.98
CA GLN A 120 -12.98 -15.96 8.29
C GLN A 120 -13.54 -15.09 9.42
N ALA A 121 -13.50 -13.76 9.26
CA ALA A 121 -14.11 -12.84 10.22
C ALA A 121 -15.62 -13.08 10.36
N SER A 122 -16.34 -13.34 9.27
CA SER A 122 -17.77 -13.67 9.30
C SER A 122 -18.08 -14.93 10.11
N GLN A 123 -17.15 -15.90 10.09
CA GLN A 123 -17.23 -17.15 10.89
C GLN A 123 -16.73 -16.95 12.33
N GLY A 124 -16.23 -15.77 12.71
CA GLY A 124 -15.59 -15.56 14.02
C GLY A 124 -14.25 -16.28 14.17
N ALA A 125 -13.61 -16.64 13.06
CA ALA A 125 -12.37 -17.40 13.02
C ALA A 125 -11.17 -16.55 12.58
N ALA A 126 -9.98 -16.92 13.04
CA ALA A 126 -8.74 -16.28 12.59
C ALA A 126 -8.39 -16.70 11.15
N SER A 127 -7.99 -15.74 10.32
CA SER A 127 -7.55 -16.02 8.94
C SER A 127 -6.07 -16.40 8.84
N HIS A 128 -5.23 -15.92 9.77
CA HIS A 128 -3.81 -16.20 9.86
C HIS A 128 -3.52 -16.95 11.15
N TYR A 129 -2.44 -17.74 11.16
CA TYR A 129 -2.06 -18.61 12.28
C TYR A 129 -3.16 -19.62 12.66
N ASN A 130 -4.15 -19.82 11.81
CA ASN A 130 -5.16 -20.84 12.00
C ASN A 130 -4.64 -22.14 11.41
N VAL A 131 -4.24 -23.04 12.29
CA VAL A 131 -3.76 -24.38 11.96
C VAL A 131 -4.63 -25.45 12.63
N SER A 132 -5.91 -25.11 12.90
CA SER A 132 -6.85 -25.98 13.57
C SER A 132 -7.14 -27.28 12.81
N ASP A 133 -6.99 -27.23 11.49
CA ASP A 133 -7.15 -28.35 10.59
C ASP A 133 -6.30 -28.18 9.32
N PRO A 134 -6.12 -29.24 8.50
CA PRO A 134 -5.29 -29.18 7.30
C PRO A 134 -5.70 -28.12 6.28
N PHE A 135 -6.99 -27.81 6.14
CA PHE A 135 -7.48 -26.81 5.21
C PHE A 135 -7.04 -25.39 5.64
N HIS A 136 -7.23 -25.04 6.91
CA HIS A 136 -6.81 -23.73 7.42
C HIS A 136 -5.29 -23.56 7.41
N ALA A 137 -4.53 -24.62 7.72
CA ALA A 137 -3.07 -24.61 7.61
C ALA A 137 -2.61 -24.38 6.16
N PHE A 138 -3.24 -25.05 5.18
CA PHE A 138 -2.99 -24.85 3.75
C PHE A 138 -3.32 -23.41 3.33
N MET A 139 -4.49 -22.89 3.72
CA MET A 139 -4.92 -21.53 3.38
C MET A 139 -3.99 -20.47 3.98
N PHE A 140 -3.44 -20.68 5.16
CA PHE A 140 -2.42 -19.79 5.74
C PHE A 140 -1.16 -19.74 4.86
N GLY A 141 -0.72 -20.87 4.31
CA GLY A 141 0.38 -20.94 3.34
C GLY A 141 0.05 -20.22 2.02
N VAL A 142 -1.16 -20.43 1.49
CA VAL A 142 -1.61 -19.75 0.25
C VAL A 142 -1.66 -18.24 0.41
N MET A 143 -2.11 -17.74 1.58
CA MET A 143 -2.11 -16.31 1.89
C MET A 143 -0.68 -15.74 1.95
N ALA A 144 0.29 -16.48 2.49
CA ALA A 144 1.69 -16.05 2.47
C ALA A 144 2.22 -15.90 1.03
N ILE A 145 1.87 -16.84 0.13
CA ILE A 145 2.22 -16.76 -1.29
C ILE A 145 1.52 -15.56 -1.96
N ALA A 146 0.25 -15.31 -1.65
CA ALA A 146 -0.49 -14.17 -2.20
C ALA A 146 0.12 -12.84 -1.74
N ALA A 147 0.51 -12.71 -0.47
CA ALA A 147 1.19 -11.52 0.05
C ALA A 147 2.53 -11.25 -0.64
N VAL A 148 3.34 -12.31 -0.89
CA VAL A 148 4.57 -12.20 -1.67
C VAL A 148 4.26 -11.80 -3.12
N GLY A 149 3.25 -12.40 -3.74
CA GLY A 149 2.80 -12.06 -5.10
C GLY A 149 2.36 -10.60 -5.22
N LEU A 150 1.62 -10.10 -4.22
CA LEU A 150 1.19 -8.70 -4.17
C LEU A 150 2.40 -7.76 -4.16
N THR A 151 3.37 -7.98 -3.30
CA THR A 151 4.55 -7.12 -3.20
C THR A 151 5.53 -7.33 -4.35
N ALA A 152 5.64 -8.54 -4.92
CA ALA A 152 6.42 -8.83 -6.12
C ALA A 152 5.90 -8.07 -7.35
N SER A 153 4.59 -7.76 -7.42
CA SER A 153 4.03 -6.90 -8.47
C SER A 153 4.73 -5.53 -8.53
N GLN A 154 5.15 -5.00 -7.36
CA GLN A 154 5.86 -3.72 -7.27
C GLN A 154 7.32 -3.83 -7.72
N ALA A 155 8.02 -4.91 -7.35
CA ALA A 155 9.37 -5.16 -7.86
C ALA A 155 9.36 -5.33 -9.39
N TRP A 156 8.34 -6.01 -9.94
CA TRP A 156 8.17 -6.13 -11.38
C TRP A 156 7.92 -4.76 -12.03
N LEU A 157 7.04 -3.94 -11.44
CA LEU A 157 6.82 -2.58 -11.92
C LEU A 157 8.09 -1.73 -11.88
N ALA A 158 8.87 -1.81 -10.79
CA ALA A 158 10.16 -1.11 -10.68
C ALA A 158 11.12 -1.51 -11.79
N TRP A 159 11.19 -2.80 -12.09
CA TRP A 159 12.02 -3.34 -13.17
C TRP A 159 11.59 -2.82 -14.55
N GLU A 160 10.30 -2.76 -14.83
CA GLU A 160 9.79 -2.22 -16.10
C GLU A 160 10.09 -0.73 -16.23
N ILE A 161 9.91 0.05 -15.17
CA ILE A 161 10.27 1.48 -15.14
C ILE A 161 11.79 1.66 -15.32
N TRP A 162 12.60 0.81 -14.69
CA TRP A 162 14.06 0.87 -14.82
C TRP A 162 14.53 0.64 -16.25
N LYS A 163 13.90 -0.25 -17.01
CA LYS A 163 14.28 -0.57 -18.40
C LYS A 163 13.94 0.52 -19.40
N GLU A 164 13.12 1.49 -19.06
CA GLU A 164 12.75 2.54 -19.99
C GLU A 164 13.98 3.38 -20.40
N PRO A 165 14.18 3.61 -21.70
CA PRO A 165 15.30 4.43 -22.17
C PRO A 165 15.15 5.89 -21.72
N ARG A 166 16.23 6.47 -21.18
CA ARG A 166 16.30 7.86 -20.70
C ARG A 166 17.56 8.53 -21.19
N GLY A 167 17.37 9.63 -21.97
CA GLY A 167 18.48 10.29 -22.65
C GLY A 167 19.42 11.09 -21.74
N ALA A 168 18.93 11.68 -20.64
CA ALA A 168 19.67 12.62 -19.80
C ALA A 168 19.97 12.10 -18.38
N GLY A 169 19.93 10.79 -18.18
CA GLY A 169 20.06 10.16 -16.86
C GLY A 169 18.72 9.94 -16.15
N MET A 170 18.78 9.36 -14.94
CA MET A 170 17.59 9.02 -14.16
C MET A 170 17.12 10.24 -13.35
N PRO A 171 15.90 10.76 -13.57
CA PRO A 171 15.35 11.80 -12.71
C PRO A 171 15.22 11.33 -11.25
N VAL A 172 15.38 12.26 -10.30
CA VAL A 172 15.33 11.96 -8.86
C VAL A 172 13.99 11.33 -8.46
N GLU A 173 12.90 11.84 -9.00
CA GLU A 173 11.55 11.35 -8.75
C GLU A 173 11.38 9.91 -9.22
N THR A 174 11.85 9.62 -10.44
CA THR A 174 11.80 8.27 -11.01
C THR A 174 12.68 7.31 -10.22
N LEU A 175 13.88 7.74 -9.82
CA LEU A 175 14.75 6.95 -8.97
C LEU A 175 14.10 6.68 -7.60
N GLY A 176 13.45 7.68 -7.02
CA GLY A 176 12.67 7.55 -5.78
C GLY A 176 11.54 6.52 -5.91
N VAL A 177 10.82 6.52 -7.04
CA VAL A 177 9.80 5.51 -7.34
C VAL A 177 10.42 4.11 -7.39
N ILE A 178 11.48 3.92 -8.16
CA ILE A 178 12.13 2.61 -8.31
C ILE A 178 12.62 2.09 -6.95
N ILE A 179 13.31 2.92 -6.16
CA ILE A 179 13.80 2.54 -4.83
C ILE A 179 12.62 2.19 -3.92
N GLY A 180 11.56 3.01 -3.89
CA GLY A 180 10.37 2.77 -3.07
C GLY A 180 9.68 1.45 -3.38
N LEU A 181 9.49 1.14 -4.67
CA LEU A 181 8.87 -0.11 -5.12
C LEU A 181 9.73 -1.34 -4.78
N VAL A 182 11.06 -1.26 -4.99
CA VAL A 182 11.99 -2.35 -4.64
C VAL A 182 12.02 -2.55 -3.13
N LEU A 183 12.12 -1.47 -2.35
CA LEU A 183 12.11 -1.56 -0.88
C LEU A 183 10.78 -2.11 -0.36
N THR A 184 9.65 -1.78 -0.99
CA THR A 184 8.35 -2.38 -0.65
C THR A 184 8.41 -3.89 -0.77
N PHE A 185 8.91 -4.44 -1.87
CA PHE A 185 9.04 -5.88 -2.02
C PHE A 185 10.00 -6.47 -1.00
N VAL A 186 11.21 -5.94 -0.88
CA VAL A 186 12.28 -6.52 -0.04
C VAL A 186 11.91 -6.46 1.44
N LEU A 187 11.56 -5.26 1.94
CA LEU A 187 11.35 -5.06 3.37
C LEU A 187 10.05 -5.71 3.86
N SER A 188 8.97 -5.65 3.04
CA SER A 188 7.70 -6.25 3.43
C SER A 188 7.75 -7.78 3.36
N THR A 189 8.44 -8.35 2.37
CA THR A 189 8.61 -9.80 2.27
C THR A 189 9.42 -10.33 3.47
N PHE A 190 10.53 -9.68 3.79
CA PHE A 190 11.36 -10.08 4.93
C PHE A 190 10.59 -9.99 6.25
N SER A 191 10.00 -8.82 6.55
CA SER A 191 9.20 -8.65 7.77
C SER A 191 7.91 -9.48 7.75
N GLY A 192 7.36 -9.80 6.58
CA GLY A 192 6.22 -10.70 6.40
C GLY A 192 6.53 -12.14 6.80
N PHE A 193 7.67 -12.67 6.40
CA PHE A 193 8.13 -13.99 6.86
C PHE A 193 8.37 -14.00 8.37
N MET A 194 8.98 -12.96 8.93
CA MET A 194 9.15 -12.84 10.37
C MET A 194 7.80 -12.78 11.08
N LEU A 195 6.85 -12.01 10.55
CA LEU A 195 5.49 -11.92 11.08
C LEU A 195 4.77 -13.27 10.99
N GLY A 196 4.96 -14.03 9.90
CA GLY A 196 4.40 -15.38 9.75
C GLY A 196 4.83 -16.36 10.83
N GLY A 197 6.04 -16.22 11.35
CA GLY A 197 6.59 -17.02 12.46
C GLY A 197 6.32 -16.47 13.87
N ASN A 198 5.92 -15.18 13.99
CA ASN A 198 5.80 -14.47 15.27
C ASN A 198 4.44 -13.78 15.37
N GLN A 199 3.46 -14.47 15.93
CA GLN A 199 2.14 -13.89 16.14
C GLN A 199 2.22 -12.78 17.19
N ALA A 200 1.72 -11.58 16.84
CA ALA A 200 1.68 -10.44 17.76
C ALA A 200 0.90 -10.78 19.06
N PRO A 201 1.21 -10.12 20.18
CA PRO A 201 0.48 -10.30 21.44
C PRO A 201 -1.04 -10.12 21.26
N ALA A 202 -1.83 -10.78 22.12
CA ALA A 202 -3.27 -10.59 22.18
C ALA A 202 -3.62 -9.21 22.76
N GLY A 203 -4.87 -8.74 22.52
CA GLY A 203 -5.36 -7.47 23.02
C GLY A 203 -5.33 -6.34 22.02
N GLN A 204 -5.90 -5.20 22.42
CA GLN A 204 -6.14 -4.09 21.51
C GLN A 204 -4.86 -3.32 21.13
N GLY A 205 -3.80 -3.33 21.96
CA GLY A 205 -2.60 -2.54 21.74
C GLY A 205 -2.85 -1.03 21.70
N LEU A 206 -2.00 -0.29 20.99
CA LEU A 206 -2.13 1.15 20.81
C LEU A 206 -3.43 1.52 20.06
N PRO A 207 -4.11 2.62 20.43
CA PRO A 207 -5.32 3.08 19.76
C PRO A 207 -5.14 3.17 18.23
N ILE A 208 -6.19 2.86 17.47
CA ILE A 208 -6.24 2.91 15.99
C ILE A 208 -5.39 1.83 15.34
N VAL A 209 -4.08 1.79 15.58
CA VAL A 209 -3.14 0.88 14.92
C VAL A 209 -3.13 -0.52 15.55
N GLY A 210 -3.42 -0.63 16.85
CA GLY A 210 -3.45 -1.90 17.57
C GLY A 210 -2.06 -2.55 17.74
N TRP A 211 -0.97 -1.77 17.64
CA TRP A 211 0.39 -2.27 17.82
C TRP A 211 0.76 -2.37 19.29
N HIS A 212 1.68 -3.30 19.60
CA HIS A 212 2.29 -3.42 20.92
C HIS A 212 3.74 -2.91 20.88
N PHE A 213 4.26 -2.46 22.02
CA PHE A 213 5.64 -1.95 22.11
C PHE A 213 6.70 -3.05 22.03
N TYR A 214 6.34 -4.30 22.37
CA TYR A 214 7.26 -5.45 22.42
C TYR A 214 6.68 -6.65 21.69
N LYS A 215 7.54 -7.45 21.07
CA LYS A 215 7.19 -8.70 20.38
C LYS A 215 6.11 -8.50 19.31
N ASP A 216 6.20 -7.36 18.59
CA ASP A 216 5.23 -7.01 17.56
C ASP A 216 5.95 -6.51 16.28
N ILE A 217 6.04 -7.37 15.31
CA ILE A 217 6.68 -7.11 14.01
C ILE A 217 5.80 -6.22 13.09
N ARG A 218 4.53 -5.98 13.42
CA ARG A 218 3.60 -5.21 12.57
C ARG A 218 4.08 -3.78 12.27
N PRO A 219 4.71 -3.02 13.18
CA PRO A 219 5.30 -1.72 12.84
C PRO A 219 6.39 -1.80 11.76
N ALA A 220 7.31 -2.77 11.87
CA ALA A 220 8.33 -2.99 10.85
C ALA A 220 7.72 -3.43 9.51
N HIS A 221 6.74 -4.33 9.54
CA HIS A 221 6.01 -4.74 8.34
C HIS A 221 5.26 -3.56 7.68
N PHE A 222 4.64 -2.70 8.49
CA PHE A 222 4.01 -1.46 8.01
C PHE A 222 5.02 -0.58 7.26
N LEU A 223 6.19 -0.31 7.85
CA LEU A 223 7.25 0.43 7.17
C LEU A 223 7.65 -0.26 5.85
N GLY A 224 7.80 -1.59 5.85
CA GLY A 224 8.09 -2.32 4.61
C GLY A 224 7.05 -2.06 3.52
N VAL A 225 5.77 -2.28 3.81
CA VAL A 225 4.67 -2.12 2.84
C VAL A 225 4.53 -0.68 2.35
N HIS A 226 4.84 0.31 3.19
CA HIS A 226 4.65 1.73 2.87
C HIS A 226 5.87 2.44 2.26
N ALA A 227 6.96 1.73 1.96
CA ALA A 227 8.11 2.30 1.27
C ALA A 227 7.73 2.88 -0.11
N GLN A 228 6.77 2.26 -0.81
CA GLN A 228 6.25 2.73 -2.11
C GLN A 228 5.51 4.09 -2.05
N GLN A 229 5.08 4.53 -0.87
CA GLN A 229 4.51 5.87 -0.68
C GLN A 229 5.57 6.86 -0.22
N LEU A 230 6.33 6.49 0.81
CA LEU A 230 7.20 7.41 1.53
C LEU A 230 8.48 7.75 0.75
N ILE A 231 9.08 6.78 0.07
CA ILE A 231 10.32 7.03 -0.70
C ILE A 231 10.07 7.84 -1.97
N PRO A 232 9.04 7.57 -2.80
CA PRO A 232 8.71 8.46 -3.92
C PRO A 232 8.33 9.87 -3.48
N LEU A 233 7.58 10.01 -2.37
CA LEU A 233 7.26 11.32 -1.79
C LEU A 233 8.54 12.06 -1.37
N TRP A 234 9.49 11.36 -0.74
CA TRP A 234 10.80 11.92 -0.42
C TRP A 234 11.59 12.31 -1.67
N GLY A 235 11.52 11.51 -2.73
CA GLY A 235 12.10 11.82 -4.04
C GLY A 235 11.56 13.13 -4.63
N LEU A 236 10.25 13.34 -4.55
CA LEU A 236 9.61 14.60 -4.96
C LEU A 236 10.08 15.79 -4.10
N ILE A 237 10.19 15.62 -2.79
CA ILE A 237 10.71 16.67 -1.89
C ILE A 237 12.17 16.98 -2.23
N ALA A 238 13.01 15.97 -2.38
CA ALA A 238 14.41 16.15 -2.71
C ALA A 238 14.60 16.88 -4.04
N SER A 239 13.85 16.48 -5.07
CA SER A 239 13.87 17.12 -6.39
C SER A 239 13.49 18.60 -6.35
N ASN A 240 12.46 18.95 -5.57
CA ASN A 240 11.95 20.33 -5.53
C ASN A 240 12.77 21.26 -4.62
N PHE A 241 13.43 20.73 -3.58
CA PHE A 241 14.02 21.57 -2.52
C PHE A 241 15.53 21.42 -2.35
N MET A 242 16.17 20.37 -2.92
CA MET A 242 17.59 20.10 -2.66
C MET A 242 18.54 20.43 -3.82
N GLY A 243 18.02 20.89 -4.96
CA GLY A 243 18.83 21.32 -6.12
C GLY A 243 19.89 20.28 -6.50
N ALA A 244 21.16 20.69 -6.56
CA ALA A 244 22.29 19.81 -6.92
C ALA A 244 22.47 18.61 -5.98
N PHE A 245 21.94 18.66 -4.76
CA PHE A 245 22.02 17.58 -3.77
C PHE A 245 20.83 16.62 -3.81
N ALA A 246 19.91 16.76 -4.76
CA ALA A 246 18.67 15.98 -4.78
C ALA A 246 18.91 14.46 -4.83
N HIS A 247 19.82 13.99 -5.68
CA HIS A 247 20.16 12.55 -5.74
C HIS A 247 20.79 12.03 -4.44
N SER A 248 21.76 12.74 -3.89
CA SER A 248 22.40 12.35 -2.62
C SER A 248 21.43 12.42 -1.46
N GLY A 249 20.54 13.42 -1.43
CA GLY A 249 19.47 13.55 -0.45
C GLY A 249 18.45 12.41 -0.54
N LEU A 250 18.05 11.99 -1.74
CA LEU A 250 17.19 10.83 -1.95
C LEU A 250 17.85 9.55 -1.39
N ILE A 251 19.10 9.30 -1.74
CA ILE A 251 19.82 8.11 -1.27
C ILE A 251 19.97 8.12 0.26
N ALA A 252 20.38 9.26 0.84
CA ALA A 252 20.51 9.39 2.30
C ALA A 252 19.19 9.14 3.04
N GLY A 253 18.08 9.72 2.54
CA GLY A 253 16.74 9.48 3.10
C GLY A 253 16.27 8.04 2.96
N SER A 254 16.56 7.40 1.82
CA SER A 254 16.24 5.97 1.61
C SER A 254 17.06 5.07 2.55
N LEU A 255 18.33 5.36 2.77
CA LEU A 255 19.17 4.63 3.74
C LEU A 255 18.65 4.84 5.18
N ALA A 256 18.32 6.07 5.55
CA ALA A 256 17.73 6.37 6.87
C ALA A 256 16.41 5.59 7.07
N TYR A 257 15.59 5.47 6.02
CA TYR A 257 14.36 4.67 6.06
C TYR A 257 14.64 3.17 6.31
N VAL A 258 15.62 2.60 5.63
CA VAL A 258 16.03 1.19 5.83
C VAL A 258 16.56 0.99 7.26
N VAL A 259 17.35 1.94 7.78
CA VAL A 259 17.83 1.91 9.16
C VAL A 259 16.66 1.96 10.14
N LEU A 260 15.69 2.85 9.92
CA LEU A 260 14.49 2.94 10.76
C LEU A 260 13.70 1.64 10.76
N TRP A 261 13.52 1.02 9.58
CA TRP A 261 12.91 -0.30 9.45
C TRP A 261 13.70 -1.37 10.22
N GLY A 262 15.03 -1.38 10.10
CA GLY A 262 15.92 -2.30 10.80
C GLY A 262 15.83 -2.15 12.33
N ILE A 263 15.82 -0.92 12.84
CA ILE A 263 15.63 -0.62 14.26
C ILE A 263 14.25 -1.12 14.73
N SER A 264 13.20 -0.81 13.96
CA SER A 264 11.84 -1.26 14.26
C SER A 264 11.75 -2.80 14.31
N THR A 265 12.42 -3.48 13.38
CA THR A 265 12.50 -4.95 13.37
C THR A 265 13.25 -5.47 14.59
N TRP A 266 14.39 -4.90 14.91
CA TRP A 266 15.20 -5.32 16.05
C TRP A 266 14.49 -5.15 17.39
N LEU A 267 13.77 -4.04 17.57
CA LEU A 267 12.97 -3.77 18.79
C LEU A 267 11.74 -4.71 18.91
N SER A 268 11.37 -5.36 17.83
CA SER A 268 10.18 -6.25 17.77
C SER A 268 10.48 -7.72 18.05
N ILE A 269 11.74 -8.10 18.13
CA ILE A 269 12.23 -9.45 18.44
C ILE A 269 12.53 -9.54 19.94
#